data_f2ee7ca116f46cd5356e0f70bfc80482
#
_entry.id   f2ee7ca116f46cd5356e0f70bfc80482
#
_cell.length_a   1.000
_cell.length_b   1.000
_cell.length_c   1.000
_cell.angle_alpha   90.00
_cell.angle_beta   90.00
_cell.angle_gamma   90.00
#
_symmetry.space_group_name_H-M   'P 1'
#
loop_
_entity.id
_entity.type
_entity.pdbx_description
1 polymer ?
#
loop_
_entity_poly.entity_id
_entity_poly.type
_entity_poly.pdbx_seq_one_letter_code
_entity_poly.pdbx_strand_id
1 'polypeptide(L)'
;MATGNAPRGFPRILQWLLAGLMLIIGLAVGILGAKLALVGGTLYFALMGVVMVIAAVLIFRNRRGGILLYAVAFIASVIWAISDAGWNYWPLFSRLFALGVLAFLAALVWPFLASPPAKKGPAYGVAAVLAVALAVSFGWMFKSAPLVSATEAVPVKPVAPGEQQKNWAHWGNTTHGDRFAALDQINKQNVNQLQVAWVAHTGDIPQSNGSGAEDQNTPLQIGDTLYVCTPYSKVLALDVDSGKEKWRYDSKSSSPNWQRCRGLGYYADSQAQTAPASGTQPAACSRRLFLPTIDARLIAIDADTGKLCENFGDGGIVDLSVGMGEVKAGYYQQTSTPLVAGNVVVVGGRVADNYSTGEPPGVVRAFDVHTGKLAWAWDPGNPALTGVPPEGQTYTRGTPNVWSAMSYDAKLNLIYLPTGNATPDFFGGERTALDDKYSSSIVAVDATTGQVRWHFQTTHHDLWDFDLPSQPLLYDLPDGKGGTTPVLVQTSKQGMIFMLNRETGEPVA
;
A
#
# COMPACT_ATOMS: atom_id res chain seq x y z
N MET A 1 -7.15 -0.22 -63.87
CA MET A 1 -6.54 -0.25 -62.51
C MET A 1 -5.37 0.71 -62.54
N ALA A 2 -5.50 1.90 -61.96
CA ALA A 2 -4.42 2.88 -61.93
C ALA A 2 -3.41 2.46 -60.84
N THR A 3 -2.24 2.00 -61.28
CA THR A 3 -1.07 1.78 -60.41
C THR A 3 -0.56 3.15 -59.97
N GLY A 4 -1.07 3.64 -58.82
CA GLY A 4 -0.57 4.87 -58.23
C GLY A 4 0.90 4.74 -57.90
N ASN A 5 1.74 5.70 -58.34
CA ASN A 5 3.16 5.76 -57.99
C ASN A 5 3.32 5.78 -56.47
N ALA A 6 3.85 4.69 -55.93
CA ALA A 6 4.17 4.61 -54.48
C ALA A 6 5.27 5.65 -54.17
N PRO A 7 5.24 6.26 -52.98
CA PRO A 7 6.28 7.18 -52.52
C PRO A 7 7.66 6.48 -52.60
N ARG A 8 8.68 7.19 -53.07
CA ARG A 8 10.06 6.67 -53.18
C ARG A 8 10.95 7.34 -52.16
N GLY A 9 11.89 6.61 -51.56
CA GLY A 9 12.84 7.14 -50.60
C GLY A 9 12.28 7.30 -49.19
N PHE A 10 12.72 8.31 -48.43
CA PHE A 10 12.42 8.57 -47.05
C PHE A 10 10.92 8.56 -46.68
N PRO A 11 10.00 9.12 -47.49
CA PRO A 11 8.56 9.05 -47.17
C PRO A 11 8.00 7.63 -47.09
N ARG A 12 8.53 6.71 -47.92
CA ARG A 12 8.09 5.31 -47.89
C ARG A 12 8.59 4.56 -46.66
N ILE A 13 9.79 4.89 -46.22
CA ILE A 13 10.33 4.33 -44.96
C ILE A 13 9.46 4.78 -43.79
N LEU A 14 9.13 6.08 -43.70
CA LEU A 14 8.30 6.62 -42.65
C LEU A 14 6.88 6.00 -42.66
N GLN A 15 6.29 5.79 -43.83
CA GLN A 15 5.01 5.09 -43.99
C GLN A 15 5.07 3.66 -43.43
N TRP A 16 6.12 2.91 -43.74
CA TRP A 16 6.27 1.54 -43.30
C TRP A 16 6.56 1.43 -41.80
N LEU A 17 7.37 2.34 -41.26
CA LEU A 17 7.62 2.42 -39.83
C LEU A 17 6.34 2.73 -39.05
N LEU A 18 5.54 3.69 -39.51
CA LEU A 18 4.26 4.01 -38.90
C LEU A 18 3.31 2.81 -38.97
N ALA A 19 3.17 2.19 -40.15
CA ALA A 19 2.29 1.03 -40.32
C ALA A 19 2.75 -0.16 -39.47
N GLY A 20 4.05 -0.42 -39.40
CA GLY A 20 4.62 -1.47 -38.56
C GLY A 20 4.40 -1.23 -37.08
N LEU A 21 4.65 0.00 -36.62
CA LEU A 21 4.43 0.40 -35.23
C LEU A 21 2.94 0.27 -34.83
N MET A 22 2.03 0.78 -35.67
CA MET A 22 0.58 0.65 -35.43
C MET A 22 0.11 -0.81 -35.45
N LEU A 23 0.70 -1.66 -36.29
CA LEU A 23 0.39 -3.08 -36.34
C LEU A 23 0.80 -3.79 -35.06
N ILE A 24 2.03 -3.56 -34.60
CA ILE A 24 2.55 -4.18 -33.35
C ILE A 24 1.71 -3.75 -32.15
N ILE A 25 1.50 -2.43 -31.99
CA ILE A 25 0.69 -1.91 -30.90
C ILE A 25 -0.75 -2.40 -30.99
N GLY A 26 -1.34 -2.38 -32.19
CA GLY A 26 -2.71 -2.81 -32.45
C GLY A 26 -2.93 -4.29 -32.12
N LEU A 27 -1.99 -5.17 -32.47
CA LEU A 27 -2.04 -6.60 -32.12
C LEU A 27 -1.91 -6.78 -30.61
N ALA A 28 -0.94 -6.13 -29.97
CA ALA A 28 -0.75 -6.23 -28.53
C ALA A 28 -1.99 -5.75 -27.77
N VAL A 29 -2.47 -4.54 -28.06
CA VAL A 29 -3.65 -3.94 -27.41
C VAL A 29 -4.91 -4.76 -27.72
N GLY A 30 -5.08 -5.26 -28.95
CA GLY A 30 -6.24 -6.05 -29.34
C GLY A 30 -6.32 -7.40 -28.63
N ILE A 31 -5.19 -8.13 -28.58
CA ILE A 31 -5.13 -9.45 -27.90
C ILE A 31 -5.34 -9.29 -26.38
N LEU A 32 -4.63 -8.37 -25.76
CA LEU A 32 -4.77 -8.12 -24.32
C LEU A 32 -6.15 -7.54 -23.99
N GLY A 33 -6.66 -6.64 -24.84
CA GLY A 33 -8.00 -6.09 -24.71
C GLY A 33 -9.12 -7.14 -24.88
N ALA A 34 -8.93 -8.12 -25.77
CA ALA A 34 -9.88 -9.22 -25.88
C ALA A 34 -9.87 -10.12 -24.62
N LYS A 35 -8.68 -10.42 -24.09
CA LYS A 35 -8.58 -11.13 -22.80
C LYS A 35 -9.25 -10.35 -21.67
N LEU A 36 -9.02 -9.04 -21.58
CA LEU A 36 -9.66 -8.18 -20.60
C LEU A 36 -11.20 -8.20 -20.73
N ALA A 37 -11.72 -8.13 -21.95
CA ALA A 37 -13.15 -8.19 -22.20
C ALA A 37 -13.79 -9.52 -21.79
N LEU A 38 -13.07 -10.65 -21.97
CA LEU A 38 -13.53 -11.98 -21.57
C LEU A 38 -13.69 -12.13 -20.03
N VAL A 39 -12.95 -11.36 -19.25
CA VAL A 39 -13.03 -11.33 -17.78
C VAL A 39 -13.92 -10.17 -17.27
N GLY A 40 -14.76 -9.59 -18.13
CA GLY A 40 -15.73 -8.56 -17.74
C GLY A 40 -15.20 -7.12 -17.81
N GLY A 41 -13.97 -6.91 -18.29
CA GLY A 41 -13.42 -5.57 -18.46
C GLY A 41 -13.94 -4.85 -19.72
N THR A 42 -13.44 -3.63 -19.96
CA THR A 42 -13.87 -2.79 -21.06
C THR A 42 -13.54 -3.37 -22.43
N LEU A 43 -14.48 -3.28 -23.36
CA LEU A 43 -14.28 -3.64 -24.78
C LEU A 43 -13.42 -2.64 -25.56
N TYR A 44 -13.17 -1.45 -25.01
CA TYR A 44 -12.47 -0.36 -25.67
C TYR A 44 -11.13 -0.80 -26.27
N PHE A 45 -10.30 -1.51 -25.50
CA PHE A 45 -8.96 -1.91 -25.95
C PHE A 45 -9.00 -2.93 -27.09
N ALA A 46 -9.94 -3.89 -27.03
CA ALA A 46 -10.12 -4.86 -28.11
C ALA A 46 -10.53 -4.17 -29.42
N LEU A 47 -11.50 -3.26 -29.37
CA LEU A 47 -11.97 -2.49 -30.52
C LEU A 47 -10.89 -1.59 -31.08
N MET A 48 -10.15 -0.86 -30.21
CA MET A 48 -9.07 0.01 -30.61
C MET A 48 -7.92 -0.78 -31.27
N GLY A 49 -7.58 -1.95 -30.74
CA GLY A 49 -6.60 -2.84 -31.33
C GLY A 49 -6.98 -3.28 -32.75
N VAL A 50 -8.22 -3.71 -32.96
CA VAL A 50 -8.74 -4.07 -34.28
C VAL A 50 -8.67 -2.89 -35.25
N VAL A 51 -9.11 -1.71 -34.83
CA VAL A 51 -9.07 -0.49 -35.66
C VAL A 51 -7.63 -0.13 -36.03
N MET A 52 -6.67 -0.23 -35.08
CA MET A 52 -5.25 0.04 -35.35
C MET A 52 -4.65 -0.94 -36.36
N VAL A 53 -4.99 -2.23 -36.28
CA VAL A 53 -4.53 -3.25 -37.25
C VAL A 53 -5.10 -2.96 -38.64
N ILE A 54 -6.39 -2.64 -38.74
CA ILE A 54 -6.99 -2.29 -40.05
C ILE A 54 -6.35 -1.02 -40.61
N ALA A 55 -6.17 0.00 -39.79
CA ALA A 55 -5.52 1.26 -40.17
C ALA A 55 -4.09 1.01 -40.65
N ALA A 56 -3.30 0.20 -39.95
CA ALA A 56 -1.94 -0.19 -40.31
C ALA A 56 -1.91 -0.88 -41.69
N VAL A 57 -2.77 -1.85 -41.94
CA VAL A 57 -2.88 -2.56 -43.22
C VAL A 57 -3.24 -1.60 -44.35
N LEU A 58 -4.18 -0.68 -44.12
CA LEU A 58 -4.55 0.33 -45.15
C LEU A 58 -3.41 1.30 -45.43
N ILE A 59 -2.67 1.76 -44.41
CA ILE A 59 -1.50 2.63 -44.56
C ILE A 59 -0.41 1.86 -45.31
N PHE A 60 -0.14 0.62 -44.99
CA PHE A 60 0.84 -0.24 -45.67
C PHE A 60 0.48 -0.38 -47.14
N ARG A 61 -0.81 -0.50 -47.48
CA ARG A 61 -1.34 -0.55 -48.84
C ARG A 61 -1.43 0.83 -49.53
N ASN A 62 -0.80 1.86 -48.96
CA ASN A 62 -0.78 3.22 -49.49
C ASN A 62 -2.17 3.87 -49.61
N ARG A 63 -3.11 3.56 -48.70
CA ARG A 63 -4.48 4.08 -48.68
C ARG A 63 -4.69 5.10 -47.58
N ARG A 64 -5.12 6.32 -47.90
CA ARG A 64 -5.47 7.39 -46.92
C ARG A 64 -6.56 6.98 -45.94
N GLY A 65 -7.44 6.05 -46.34
CA GLY A 65 -8.51 5.54 -45.45
C GLY A 65 -8.00 5.00 -44.13
N GLY A 66 -6.76 4.49 -44.07
CA GLY A 66 -6.15 4.05 -42.80
C GLY A 66 -5.92 5.20 -41.82
N ILE A 67 -5.40 6.35 -42.30
CA ILE A 67 -5.23 7.52 -41.43
C ILE A 67 -6.56 8.13 -41.03
N LEU A 68 -7.54 8.19 -41.93
CA LEU A 68 -8.89 8.66 -41.56
C LEU A 68 -9.55 7.78 -40.51
N LEU A 69 -9.45 6.46 -40.67
CA LEU A 69 -9.96 5.51 -39.69
C LEU A 69 -9.31 5.71 -38.30
N TYR A 70 -7.99 5.88 -38.28
CA TYR A 70 -7.25 6.16 -37.06
C TYR A 70 -7.64 7.51 -36.46
N ALA A 71 -7.82 8.56 -37.26
CA ALA A 71 -8.24 9.88 -36.76
C ALA A 71 -9.62 9.82 -36.08
N VAL A 72 -10.57 9.11 -36.67
CA VAL A 72 -11.90 8.88 -36.06
C VAL A 72 -11.75 8.12 -34.73
N ALA A 73 -10.94 7.06 -34.70
CA ALA A 73 -10.70 6.29 -33.49
C ALA A 73 -9.99 7.11 -32.41
N PHE A 74 -9.05 7.98 -32.79
CA PHE A 74 -8.39 8.87 -31.86
C PHE A 74 -9.35 9.88 -31.23
N ILE A 75 -10.24 10.49 -32.02
CA ILE A 75 -11.30 11.38 -31.49
C ILE A 75 -12.24 10.62 -30.57
N ALA A 76 -12.67 9.41 -30.95
CA ALA A 76 -13.48 8.57 -30.06
C ALA A 76 -12.75 8.21 -28.76
N SER A 77 -11.44 7.97 -28.82
CA SER A 77 -10.60 7.73 -27.64
C SER A 77 -10.51 8.94 -26.71
N VAL A 78 -10.44 10.16 -27.28
CA VAL A 78 -10.46 11.39 -26.46
C VAL A 78 -11.79 11.52 -25.73
N ILE A 79 -12.91 11.30 -26.41
CA ILE A 79 -14.24 11.35 -25.80
C ILE A 79 -14.38 10.29 -24.71
N TRP A 80 -13.96 9.06 -24.98
CA TRP A 80 -13.98 7.97 -24.01
C TRP A 80 -13.11 8.28 -22.80
N ALA A 81 -11.85 8.75 -23.01
CA ALA A 81 -10.95 9.06 -21.92
C ALA A 81 -11.46 10.17 -21.00
N ILE A 82 -12.10 11.20 -21.55
CA ILE A 82 -12.73 12.27 -20.76
C ILE A 82 -13.94 11.73 -19.99
N SER A 83 -14.75 10.87 -20.62
CA SER A 83 -15.92 10.23 -19.96
C SER A 83 -15.49 9.31 -18.81
N ASP A 84 -14.38 8.59 -18.97
CA ASP A 84 -13.87 7.60 -18.01
C ASP A 84 -13.07 8.25 -16.85
N ALA A 85 -12.23 9.26 -17.15
CA ALA A 85 -11.28 9.83 -16.22
C ALA A 85 -11.58 11.30 -15.83
N GLY A 86 -12.60 11.91 -16.42
CA GLY A 86 -12.85 13.34 -16.25
C GLY A 86 -11.72 14.21 -16.82
N TRP A 87 -11.62 15.45 -16.33
CA TRP A 87 -10.58 16.41 -16.75
C TRP A 87 -9.30 16.34 -15.90
N ASN A 88 -8.92 15.13 -15.45
CA ASN A 88 -7.73 14.91 -14.64
C ASN A 88 -6.51 14.69 -15.54
N TYR A 89 -5.44 15.47 -15.32
CA TYR A 89 -4.27 15.48 -16.17
C TYR A 89 -3.60 14.09 -16.30
N TRP A 90 -3.22 13.45 -15.19
CA TRP A 90 -2.46 12.20 -15.22
C TRP A 90 -3.21 11.03 -15.88
N PRO A 91 -4.47 10.79 -15.55
CA PRO A 91 -5.26 9.78 -16.24
C PRO A 91 -5.45 10.07 -17.74
N LEU A 92 -5.63 11.32 -18.14
CA LEU A 92 -5.74 11.68 -19.57
C LEU A 92 -4.41 11.56 -20.28
N PHE A 93 -3.31 11.96 -19.67
CA PHE A 93 -1.97 11.84 -20.23
C PHE A 93 -1.63 10.39 -20.55
N SER A 94 -1.81 9.46 -19.60
CA SER A 94 -1.53 8.04 -19.78
C SER A 94 -2.36 7.38 -20.88
N ARG A 95 -3.62 7.82 -21.07
CA ARG A 95 -4.53 7.28 -22.09
C ARG A 95 -4.30 7.85 -23.48
N LEU A 96 -3.93 9.12 -23.59
CA LEU A 96 -3.98 9.85 -24.86
C LEU A 96 -2.64 10.22 -25.46
N PHE A 97 -1.56 10.34 -24.65
CA PHE A 97 -0.28 10.85 -25.13
C PHE A 97 0.32 9.98 -26.25
N ALA A 98 0.38 8.66 -26.04
CA ALA A 98 0.91 7.74 -27.06
C ALA A 98 0.05 7.71 -28.33
N LEU A 99 -1.29 7.75 -28.17
CA LEU A 99 -2.20 7.83 -29.32
C LEU A 99 -2.03 9.17 -30.07
N GLY A 100 -1.82 10.27 -29.36
CA GLY A 100 -1.53 11.57 -29.93
C GLY A 100 -0.22 11.60 -30.73
N VAL A 101 0.83 10.92 -30.25
CA VAL A 101 2.10 10.76 -30.99
C VAL A 101 1.87 10.00 -32.31
N LEU A 102 1.09 8.93 -32.28
CA LEU A 102 0.72 8.22 -33.52
C LEU A 102 -0.12 9.07 -34.48
N ALA A 103 -1.04 9.91 -33.94
CA ALA A 103 -1.82 10.85 -34.75
C ALA A 103 -0.93 11.91 -35.38
N PHE A 104 0.06 12.44 -34.66
CA PHE A 104 1.07 13.35 -35.20
C PHE A 104 1.87 12.71 -36.34
N LEU A 105 2.38 11.49 -36.15
CA LEU A 105 3.11 10.76 -37.20
C LEU A 105 2.23 10.46 -38.42
N ALA A 106 0.95 10.11 -38.16
CA ALA A 106 -0.02 9.89 -39.25
C ALA A 106 -0.28 11.16 -40.07
N ALA A 107 -0.37 12.32 -39.41
CA ALA A 107 -0.50 13.60 -40.12
C ALA A 107 0.72 13.93 -40.99
N LEU A 108 1.94 13.60 -40.55
CA LEU A 108 3.17 13.77 -41.35
C LEU A 108 3.20 12.83 -42.55
N VAL A 109 2.66 11.64 -42.46
CA VAL A 109 2.64 10.64 -43.55
C VAL A 109 1.52 10.91 -44.57
N TRP A 110 0.43 11.56 -44.15
CA TRP A 110 -0.77 11.81 -44.96
C TRP A 110 -0.52 12.32 -46.38
N PRO A 111 0.36 13.35 -46.62
CA PRO A 111 0.56 13.91 -47.96
C PRO A 111 1.16 12.91 -48.96
N PHE A 112 1.84 11.89 -48.46
CA PHE A 112 2.57 10.93 -49.28
C PHE A 112 1.76 9.70 -49.66
N LEU A 113 0.58 9.53 -49.03
CA LEU A 113 -0.32 8.39 -49.32
C LEU A 113 -1.20 8.69 -50.53
N ALA A 114 -1.43 7.65 -51.31
CA ALA A 114 -2.28 7.62 -52.50
C ALA A 114 -1.80 8.57 -53.63
N SER A 115 -2.42 8.43 -54.80
CA SER A 115 -2.15 9.26 -55.99
C SER A 115 -3.49 9.84 -56.49
N PRO A 116 -3.57 11.15 -56.73
CA PRO A 116 -2.51 12.16 -56.60
C PRO A 116 -2.15 12.47 -55.15
N PRO A 117 -0.94 13.00 -54.86
CA PRO A 117 -0.55 13.44 -53.51
C PRO A 117 -1.50 14.51 -52.98
N ALA A 118 -1.77 14.48 -51.67
CA ALA A 118 -2.57 15.52 -51.02
C ALA A 118 -1.78 16.81 -50.87
N LYS A 119 -2.49 17.95 -50.77
CA LYS A 119 -1.89 19.23 -50.40
C LYS A 119 -1.19 19.09 -49.04
N LYS A 120 0.09 19.51 -49.00
CA LYS A 120 0.92 19.38 -47.79
C LYS A 120 0.51 20.33 -46.67
N GLY A 121 0.04 21.52 -47.02
CA GLY A 121 -0.27 22.59 -46.06
C GLY A 121 -1.25 22.16 -44.96
N PRO A 122 -2.47 21.66 -45.26
CA PRO A 122 -3.42 21.22 -44.26
C PRO A 122 -2.88 20.12 -43.34
N ALA A 123 -2.17 19.12 -43.90
CA ALA A 123 -1.63 18.02 -43.12
C ALA A 123 -0.54 18.47 -42.13
N TYR A 124 0.35 19.34 -42.59
CA TYR A 124 1.38 19.91 -41.71
C TYR A 124 0.81 20.90 -40.69
N GLY A 125 -0.28 21.59 -41.03
CA GLY A 125 -1.02 22.39 -40.05
C GLY A 125 -1.57 21.53 -38.92
N VAL A 126 -2.21 20.39 -39.22
CA VAL A 126 -2.67 19.43 -38.22
C VAL A 126 -1.50 18.86 -37.42
N ALA A 127 -0.40 18.48 -38.08
CA ALA A 127 0.78 17.98 -37.39
C ALA A 127 1.38 19.03 -36.44
N ALA A 128 1.44 20.31 -36.86
CA ALA A 128 1.91 21.40 -35.98
C ALA A 128 1.03 21.58 -34.74
N VAL A 129 -0.30 21.55 -34.91
CA VAL A 129 -1.23 21.63 -33.76
C VAL A 129 -1.03 20.45 -32.80
N LEU A 130 -0.92 19.25 -33.33
CA LEU A 130 -0.66 18.05 -32.51
C LEU A 130 0.70 18.11 -31.83
N ALA A 131 1.75 18.59 -32.50
CA ALA A 131 3.07 18.78 -31.90
C ALA A 131 3.04 19.76 -30.73
N VAL A 132 2.35 20.90 -30.90
CA VAL A 132 2.17 21.89 -29.82
C VAL A 132 1.39 21.27 -28.67
N ALA A 133 0.27 20.58 -28.95
CA ALA A 133 -0.55 19.94 -27.91
C ALA A 133 0.26 18.87 -27.13
N LEU A 134 1.06 18.06 -27.81
CA LEU A 134 1.94 17.06 -27.18
C LEU A 134 3.03 17.74 -26.34
N ALA A 135 3.67 18.79 -26.86
CA ALA A 135 4.71 19.52 -26.15
C ALA A 135 4.14 20.21 -24.89
N VAL A 136 2.97 20.84 -24.99
CA VAL A 136 2.28 21.45 -23.84
C VAL A 136 1.88 20.36 -22.84
N SER A 137 1.30 19.26 -23.31
CA SER A 137 0.92 18.14 -22.44
C SER A 137 2.15 17.56 -21.74
N PHE A 138 3.25 17.33 -22.43
CA PHE A 138 4.50 16.87 -21.82
C PHE A 138 5.09 17.87 -20.83
N GLY A 139 5.10 19.15 -21.19
CA GLY A 139 5.59 20.23 -20.31
C GLY A 139 4.75 20.39 -19.04
N TRP A 140 3.45 20.09 -19.11
CA TRP A 140 2.55 20.20 -17.97
C TRP A 140 2.87 19.20 -16.86
N MET A 141 3.51 18.07 -17.16
CA MET A 141 3.95 17.09 -16.17
C MET A 141 4.93 17.66 -15.14
N PHE A 142 5.66 18.71 -15.51
CA PHE A 142 6.62 19.42 -14.62
C PHE A 142 5.99 20.54 -13.81
N LYS A 143 4.67 20.78 -13.98
CA LYS A 143 3.97 21.77 -13.19
C LYS A 143 3.83 21.26 -11.77
N SER A 144 4.42 21.97 -10.81
CA SER A 144 4.25 21.68 -9.40
C SER A 144 2.77 21.75 -9.01
N ALA A 145 2.31 20.80 -8.20
CA ALA A 145 1.00 20.91 -7.55
C ALA A 145 0.99 22.19 -6.69
N PRO A 146 -0.15 22.94 -6.65
CA PRO A 146 -0.25 24.08 -5.77
C PRO A 146 -0.06 23.61 -4.33
N LEU A 147 0.83 24.28 -3.60
CA LEU A 147 0.92 24.08 -2.15
C LEU A 147 -0.38 24.56 -1.53
N VAL A 148 -1.13 23.64 -0.95
CA VAL A 148 -2.26 23.98 -0.09
C VAL A 148 -1.66 24.39 1.24
N SER A 149 -1.47 25.69 1.45
CA SER A 149 -1.14 26.21 2.77
C SER A 149 -2.44 26.42 3.55
N ALA A 150 -2.49 25.93 4.78
CA ALA A 150 -3.57 26.28 5.68
C ALA A 150 -3.59 27.80 5.84
N THR A 151 -4.72 28.43 5.51
CA THR A 151 -4.91 29.87 5.62
C THR A 151 -5.01 30.35 7.07
N GLU A 152 -5.30 29.45 8.00
CA GLU A 152 -5.33 29.70 9.43
C GLU A 152 -4.68 28.53 10.17
N ALA A 153 -3.71 28.84 11.04
CA ALA A 153 -3.22 27.87 11.99
C ALA A 153 -4.37 27.59 12.98
N VAL A 154 -4.89 26.36 12.97
CA VAL A 154 -5.79 25.91 14.04
C VAL A 154 -5.00 26.04 15.35
N PRO A 155 -5.46 26.83 16.33
CA PRO A 155 -4.75 26.94 17.59
C PRO A 155 -4.64 25.55 18.23
N VAL A 156 -3.42 25.03 18.33
CA VAL A 156 -3.17 23.82 19.13
C VAL A 156 -3.49 24.19 20.56
N LYS A 157 -4.48 23.50 21.16
CA LYS A 157 -4.83 23.71 22.55
C LYS A 157 -3.59 23.37 23.37
N PRO A 158 -3.04 24.30 24.18
CA PRO A 158 -1.89 23.99 25.02
C PRO A 158 -2.24 22.81 25.94
N VAL A 159 -1.36 21.83 26.03
CA VAL A 159 -1.51 20.76 27.01
C VAL A 159 -1.31 21.34 28.38
N ALA A 160 -2.21 20.99 29.31
CA ALA A 160 -2.12 21.45 30.69
C ALA A 160 -0.77 21.01 31.31
N PRO A 161 -0.06 21.90 32.05
CA PRO A 161 1.16 21.51 32.77
C PRO A 161 0.85 20.33 33.71
N GLY A 162 1.51 19.21 33.52
CA GLY A 162 1.31 17.98 34.32
C GLY A 162 0.79 16.77 33.57
N GLU A 163 0.24 16.91 32.37
CA GLU A 163 -0.17 15.81 31.48
C GLU A 163 0.91 15.47 30.46
N GLN A 164 2.18 15.58 30.82
CA GLN A 164 3.27 15.19 29.92
C GLN A 164 3.25 13.69 29.69
N GLN A 165 3.12 13.30 28.41
CA GLN A 165 3.27 11.91 28.01
C GLN A 165 4.68 11.45 28.34
N LYS A 166 4.79 10.36 29.13
CA LYS A 166 6.08 9.82 29.57
C LYS A 166 6.59 8.66 28.71
N ASN A 167 5.72 8.05 27.92
CA ASN A 167 6.03 6.85 27.18
C ASN A 167 5.60 7.00 25.72
N TRP A 168 6.30 6.30 24.82
CA TRP A 168 5.89 6.02 23.45
C TRP A 168 5.66 4.51 23.34
N ALA A 169 4.49 4.03 23.82
CA ALA A 169 4.22 2.62 24.07
C ALA A 169 3.68 1.85 22.84
N HIS A 170 3.34 2.55 21.78
CA HIS A 170 2.84 1.97 20.54
C HIS A 170 3.61 2.53 19.33
N TRP A 171 3.59 1.82 18.23
CA TRP A 171 4.29 2.24 17.01
C TRP A 171 3.88 3.65 16.54
N GLY A 172 2.61 3.97 16.62
CA GLY A 172 2.06 5.30 16.32
C GLY A 172 1.87 6.17 17.55
N ASN A 173 2.63 5.99 18.62
CA ASN A 173 2.53 6.60 19.93
C ASN A 173 1.37 6.04 20.77
N THR A 174 0.14 6.12 20.30
CA THR A 174 -1.05 5.51 20.89
C THR A 174 -1.62 4.43 19.98
N THR A 175 -2.61 3.67 20.45
CA THR A 175 -3.35 2.73 19.60
C THR A 175 -4.16 3.42 18.51
N HIS A 176 -4.36 4.74 18.61
CA HIS A 176 -5.01 5.56 17.59
C HIS A 176 -4.08 5.95 16.42
N GLY A 177 -2.77 5.75 16.55
CA GLY A 177 -1.82 6.08 15.48
C GLY A 177 -1.64 7.58 15.23
N ASP A 178 -1.87 8.39 16.24
CA ASP A 178 -1.85 9.85 16.15
C ASP A 178 -0.43 10.43 15.98
N ARG A 179 0.62 9.69 16.34
CA ARG A 179 2.03 10.09 16.20
C ARG A 179 2.33 11.46 16.80
N PHE A 180 1.52 11.88 17.72
CA PHE A 180 1.60 13.17 18.39
C PHE A 180 1.93 12.99 19.86
N ALA A 181 2.96 13.65 20.33
CA ALA A 181 3.27 13.80 21.74
C ALA A 181 3.15 15.28 22.13
N ALA A 182 2.39 15.55 23.18
CA ALA A 182 2.16 16.92 23.67
C ALA A 182 3.40 17.41 24.45
N LEU A 183 4.54 17.51 23.76
CA LEU A 183 5.83 17.93 24.29
C LEU A 183 6.23 19.25 23.61
N ASP A 184 6.78 20.19 24.37
CA ASP A 184 7.21 21.50 23.89
C ASP A 184 8.69 21.83 24.16
N GLN A 185 9.43 20.87 24.73
CA GLN A 185 10.86 21.03 25.02
C GLN A 185 11.67 21.34 23.75
N ILE A 186 11.30 20.71 22.62
CA ILE A 186 11.85 21.04 21.31
C ILE A 186 10.81 21.85 20.56
N ASN A 187 11.19 23.07 20.16
CA ASN A 187 10.32 24.04 19.54
C ASN A 187 11.06 24.86 18.48
N LYS A 188 10.38 25.80 17.80
CA LYS A 188 10.95 26.62 16.73
C LYS A 188 12.15 27.49 17.18
N GLN A 189 12.26 27.77 18.46
CA GLN A 189 13.32 28.61 19.02
C GLN A 189 14.62 27.84 19.28
N ASN A 190 14.55 26.53 19.52
CA ASN A 190 15.69 25.72 19.93
C ASN A 190 16.00 24.51 19.05
N VAL A 191 15.15 24.19 18.06
CA VAL A 191 15.35 23.04 17.17
C VAL A 191 16.70 23.07 16.42
N ASN A 192 17.24 24.26 16.14
CA ASN A 192 18.56 24.45 15.51
C ASN A 192 19.74 24.25 16.47
N GLN A 193 19.49 24.06 17.77
CA GLN A 193 20.51 23.81 18.80
C GLN A 193 20.61 22.33 19.15
N LEU A 194 19.82 21.47 18.52
CA LEU A 194 19.87 20.02 18.76
C LEU A 194 21.24 19.47 18.40
N GLN A 195 21.75 18.61 19.27
CA GLN A 195 23.00 17.89 19.11
C GLN A 195 22.76 16.40 19.30
N VAL A 196 23.63 15.56 18.67
CA VAL A 196 23.60 14.11 18.88
C VAL A 196 24.08 13.83 20.30
N ALA A 197 23.20 13.27 21.15
CA ALA A 197 23.56 12.90 22.51
C ALA A 197 24.38 11.61 22.55
N TRP A 198 24.02 10.63 21.77
CA TRP A 198 24.73 9.35 21.65
C TRP A 198 24.37 8.64 20.32
N VAL A 199 25.17 7.64 19.96
CA VAL A 199 24.96 6.77 18.81
C VAL A 199 25.10 5.33 19.28
N ALA A 200 24.10 4.50 19.01
CA ALA A 200 24.15 3.06 19.25
C ALA A 200 24.17 2.29 17.92
N HIS A 201 25.04 1.30 17.82
CA HIS A 201 25.13 0.43 16.65
C HIS A 201 24.46 -0.90 16.95
N THR A 202 23.41 -1.26 16.19
CA THR A 202 22.69 -2.54 16.37
C THR A 202 23.57 -3.75 16.03
N GLY A 203 24.55 -3.57 15.16
CA GLY A 203 25.39 -4.64 14.61
C GLY A 203 24.72 -5.42 13.47
N ASP A 204 23.48 -5.11 13.15
CA ASP A 204 22.75 -5.71 12.02
C ASP A 204 22.73 -4.73 10.85
N ILE A 205 23.44 -5.10 9.79
CA ILE A 205 23.41 -4.36 8.53
C ILE A 205 22.51 -5.14 7.57
N PRO A 206 21.38 -4.57 7.14
CA PRO A 206 20.51 -5.27 6.20
C PRO A 206 21.23 -5.55 4.89
N GLN A 207 21.17 -6.80 4.45
CA GLN A 207 21.80 -7.25 3.20
C GLN A 207 20.73 -7.26 2.11
N SER A 208 20.83 -6.36 1.15
CA SER A 208 19.90 -6.31 0.02
C SER A 208 20.59 -6.73 -1.26
N ASN A 209 20.18 -7.85 -1.80
CA ASN A 209 20.45 -8.22 -3.19
C ASN A 209 19.34 -7.71 -4.13
N GLY A 210 18.81 -6.50 -3.86
CA GLY A 210 17.63 -5.96 -4.53
C GLY A 210 16.30 -6.46 -3.93
N SER A 211 16.32 -7.15 -2.80
CA SER A 211 15.14 -7.81 -2.20
C SER A 211 14.58 -7.09 -0.96
N GLY A 212 14.79 -5.78 -0.83
CA GLY A 212 14.09 -4.95 0.15
C GLY A 212 14.51 -5.13 1.61
N ALA A 213 15.79 -5.40 1.88
CA ALA A 213 16.34 -5.37 3.23
C ALA A 213 16.50 -3.91 3.69
N GLU A 214 15.82 -3.53 4.77
CA GLU A 214 15.77 -2.16 5.24
C GLU A 214 15.63 -2.08 6.75
N ASP A 215 16.26 -1.09 7.37
CA ASP A 215 15.98 -0.71 8.76
C ASP A 215 14.79 0.27 8.76
N GLN A 216 13.61 -0.20 9.18
CA GLN A 216 12.36 0.57 9.21
C GLN A 216 11.80 0.71 10.63
N ASN A 217 12.59 0.42 11.65
CA ASN A 217 12.11 0.36 13.01
C ASN A 217 11.65 1.74 13.53
N THR A 218 10.48 1.77 14.17
CA THR A 218 10.07 2.84 15.09
C THR A 218 10.26 2.33 16.51
N PRO A 219 11.21 2.88 17.28
CA PRO A 219 11.46 2.45 18.65
C PRO A 219 10.26 2.68 19.58
N LEU A 220 10.11 1.83 20.59
CA LEU A 220 9.22 2.10 21.74
C LEU A 220 10.07 2.69 22.88
N GLN A 221 9.50 3.65 23.61
CA GLN A 221 10.12 4.19 24.81
C GLN A 221 9.18 3.99 26.01
N ILE A 222 9.65 3.21 26.98
CA ILE A 222 8.90 2.92 28.22
C ILE A 222 9.83 3.28 29.40
N GLY A 223 9.45 4.31 30.13
CA GLY A 223 10.31 4.84 31.21
C GLY A 223 11.68 5.26 30.68
N ASP A 224 12.70 4.70 31.25
CA ASP A 224 14.13 4.94 30.93
C ASP A 224 14.69 3.97 29.88
N THR A 225 13.84 3.23 29.17
CA THR A 225 14.30 2.20 28.24
C THR A 225 13.71 2.42 26.84
N LEU A 226 14.59 2.37 25.84
CA LEU A 226 14.26 2.40 24.43
C LEU A 226 14.37 0.99 23.86
N TYR A 227 13.30 0.48 23.27
CA TYR A 227 13.26 -0.85 22.66
C TYR A 227 13.32 -0.71 21.15
N VAL A 228 14.28 -1.40 20.54
CA VAL A 228 14.58 -1.36 19.11
C VAL A 228 14.53 -2.77 18.56
N CYS A 229 13.86 -3.01 17.43
CA CYS A 229 14.03 -4.25 16.68
C CYS A 229 14.88 -4.02 15.43
N THR A 230 15.62 -5.06 15.01
CA THR A 230 16.50 -4.98 13.85
C THR A 230 15.90 -5.68 12.64
N PRO A 231 16.44 -5.46 11.42
CA PRO A 231 15.99 -6.16 10.22
C PRO A 231 15.99 -7.70 10.33
N TYR A 232 16.87 -8.26 11.18
CA TYR A 232 16.95 -9.70 11.45
C TYR A 232 16.15 -10.15 12.68
N SER A 233 15.17 -9.33 13.11
CA SER A 233 14.27 -9.62 14.24
C SER A 233 15.03 -9.88 15.56
N LYS A 234 16.11 -9.13 15.82
CA LYS A 234 16.69 -9.01 17.15
C LYS A 234 16.05 -7.86 17.90
N VAL A 235 16.04 -7.92 19.22
CA VAL A 235 15.55 -6.82 20.08
C VAL A 235 16.69 -6.33 20.97
N LEU A 236 16.87 -5.02 21.02
CA LEU A 236 17.78 -4.33 21.92
C LEU A 236 16.98 -3.47 22.88
N ALA A 237 17.29 -3.52 24.15
CA ALA A 237 16.87 -2.54 25.14
C ALA A 237 18.03 -1.62 25.44
N LEU A 238 17.83 -0.33 25.20
CA LEU A 238 18.86 0.70 25.39
C LEU A 238 18.42 1.67 26.48
N ASP A 239 19.34 2.14 27.26
CA ASP A 239 19.13 3.23 28.20
C ASP A 239 18.93 4.53 27.41
N VAL A 240 17.86 5.28 27.72
CA VAL A 240 17.47 6.47 26.94
C VAL A 240 18.48 7.62 27.06
N ASP A 241 19.17 7.75 28.18
CA ASP A 241 20.09 8.86 28.43
C ASP A 241 21.48 8.61 27.84
N SER A 242 21.95 7.37 27.87
CA SER A 242 23.30 7.00 27.50
C SER A 242 23.43 6.18 26.21
N GLY A 243 22.34 5.62 25.70
CA GLY A 243 22.35 4.69 24.58
C GLY A 243 23.00 3.33 24.90
N LYS A 244 23.37 3.06 26.18
CA LYS A 244 24.00 1.80 26.57
C LYS A 244 22.97 0.67 26.50
N GLU A 245 23.41 -0.48 25.97
CA GLU A 245 22.61 -1.68 25.92
C GLU A 245 22.38 -2.24 27.32
N LYS A 246 21.11 -2.39 27.72
CA LYS A 246 20.68 -3.05 28.97
C LYS A 246 20.61 -4.56 28.79
N TRP A 247 20.02 -5.00 27.68
CA TRP A 247 19.96 -6.39 27.26
C TRP A 247 19.68 -6.52 25.75
N ARG A 248 19.93 -7.70 25.23
CA ARG A 248 19.67 -8.07 23.82
C ARG A 248 19.03 -9.44 23.74
N TYR A 249 18.06 -9.59 22.87
CA TYR A 249 17.46 -10.87 22.50
C TYR A 249 17.71 -11.12 21.00
N ASP A 250 18.19 -12.32 20.68
CA ASP A 250 18.42 -12.76 19.29
C ASP A 250 17.45 -13.90 18.97
N SER A 251 16.47 -13.62 18.10
CA SER A 251 15.46 -14.59 17.68
C SER A 251 15.99 -15.70 16.79
N LYS A 252 17.22 -15.58 16.27
CA LYS A 252 17.80 -16.45 15.25
C LYS A 252 16.96 -16.57 14.00
N SER A 253 16.19 -15.53 13.68
CA SER A 253 15.35 -15.49 12.47
C SER A 253 16.19 -15.36 11.23
N SER A 254 15.75 -16.01 10.15
CA SER A 254 16.33 -15.82 8.83
C SER A 254 15.26 -15.85 7.74
N SER A 255 15.48 -15.08 6.69
CA SER A 255 14.65 -15.07 5.50
C SER A 255 15.50 -14.71 4.29
N PRO A 256 15.24 -15.28 3.11
CA PRO A 256 16.02 -15.00 1.90
C PRO A 256 15.81 -13.57 1.38
N ASN A 257 14.72 -12.90 1.77
CA ASN A 257 14.33 -11.57 1.29
C ASN A 257 13.58 -10.78 2.37
N TRP A 258 13.35 -9.49 2.12
CA TRP A 258 12.49 -8.62 2.92
C TRP A 258 12.84 -8.59 4.41
N GLN A 259 14.15 -8.63 4.75
CA GLN A 259 14.62 -8.53 6.14
C GLN A 259 14.31 -7.13 6.67
N ARG A 260 13.25 -7.02 7.47
CA ARG A 260 12.84 -5.77 8.10
C ARG A 260 11.99 -6.01 9.33
N CYS A 261 12.06 -5.11 10.29
CA CYS A 261 11.18 -5.02 11.43
C CYS A 261 10.72 -3.57 11.59
N ARG A 262 9.41 -3.31 11.57
CA ARG A 262 8.89 -1.94 11.72
C ARG A 262 8.70 -1.54 13.17
N GLY A 263 8.60 -2.48 14.09
CA GLY A 263 8.45 -2.21 15.51
C GLY A 263 7.94 -3.40 16.31
N LEU A 264 7.78 -3.17 17.59
CA LEU A 264 7.36 -4.14 18.59
C LEU A 264 5.94 -3.82 19.09
N GLY A 265 5.20 -4.84 19.52
CA GLY A 265 4.03 -4.65 20.38
C GLY A 265 4.46 -4.55 21.85
N TYR A 266 3.74 -3.78 22.67
CA TYR A 266 3.98 -3.69 24.10
C TYR A 266 2.69 -3.89 24.90
N TYR A 267 2.78 -4.69 25.96
CA TYR A 267 1.72 -4.92 26.91
C TYR A 267 2.25 -4.83 28.33
N ALA A 268 1.45 -4.27 29.24
CA ALA A 268 1.74 -4.30 30.66
C ALA A 268 0.47 -4.63 31.44
N ASP A 269 0.58 -5.51 32.42
CA ASP A 269 -0.49 -5.79 33.37
C ASP A 269 -0.89 -4.50 34.13
N SER A 270 -2.13 -4.38 34.51
CA SER A 270 -2.67 -3.16 35.16
C SER A 270 -1.87 -2.73 36.39
N GLN A 271 -1.35 -3.69 37.14
CA GLN A 271 -0.48 -3.42 38.29
C GLN A 271 0.95 -3.02 37.93
N ALA A 272 1.43 -3.39 36.75
CA ALA A 272 2.75 -3.07 36.26
C ALA A 272 2.79 -1.77 35.42
N GLN A 273 1.65 -1.15 35.13
CA GLN A 273 1.54 0.14 34.47
C GLN A 273 1.97 1.32 35.38
N THR A 274 1.84 1.18 36.66
CA THR A 274 2.42 2.11 37.64
C THR A 274 3.85 1.70 37.95
N ALA A 275 4.78 2.64 37.92
CA ALA A 275 6.17 2.36 38.31
C ALA A 275 6.19 1.62 39.65
N PRO A 276 6.95 0.51 39.77
CA PRO A 276 7.05 -0.19 41.05
C PRO A 276 7.53 0.78 42.13
N ALA A 277 6.96 0.69 43.32
CA ALA A 277 7.51 1.39 44.47
C ALA A 277 9.00 1.02 44.61
N SER A 278 9.86 2.01 44.86
CA SER A 278 11.32 1.86 44.90
C SER A 278 11.71 0.56 45.62
N GLY A 279 12.33 -0.38 44.92
CA GLY A 279 12.89 -1.62 45.46
C GLY A 279 12.15 -2.92 45.18
N THR A 280 10.96 -2.92 44.55
CA THR A 280 10.28 -4.15 44.12
C THR A 280 10.54 -4.45 42.65
N GLN A 281 11.12 -5.61 42.33
CA GLN A 281 11.19 -6.08 40.94
C GLN A 281 9.77 -6.45 40.47
N PRO A 282 9.34 -6.03 39.25
CA PRO A 282 8.12 -6.50 38.64
C PRO A 282 8.07 -8.03 38.54
N ALA A 283 6.86 -8.60 38.62
CA ALA A 283 6.71 -10.02 38.35
C ALA A 283 7.18 -10.35 36.93
N ALA A 284 7.82 -11.48 36.78
CA ALA A 284 8.31 -11.91 35.44
C ALA A 284 7.18 -11.87 34.41
N CYS A 285 7.47 -11.27 33.25
CA CYS A 285 6.50 -11.11 32.16
C CYS A 285 5.22 -10.32 32.49
N SER A 286 5.23 -9.50 33.55
CA SER A 286 4.14 -8.53 33.77
C SER A 286 4.18 -7.36 32.78
N ARG A 287 5.35 -7.16 32.14
CA ARG A 287 5.56 -6.27 30.99
C ARG A 287 6.16 -7.07 29.85
N ARG A 288 5.51 -7.07 28.69
CA ARG A 288 5.86 -7.91 27.54
C ARG A 288 6.11 -7.09 26.29
N LEU A 289 7.12 -7.49 25.56
CA LEU A 289 7.32 -7.11 24.16
C LEU A 289 6.89 -8.26 23.28
N PHE A 290 6.15 -7.95 22.23
CA PHE A 290 5.81 -8.91 21.17
C PHE A 290 6.65 -8.61 19.96
N LEU A 291 7.54 -9.55 19.62
CA LEU A 291 8.42 -9.47 18.46
C LEU A 291 7.81 -10.27 17.29
N PRO A 292 7.46 -9.62 16.19
CA PRO A 292 7.12 -10.29 14.94
C PRO A 292 8.41 -10.65 14.21
N THR A 293 8.52 -11.87 13.67
CA THR A 293 9.74 -12.30 13.01
C THR A 293 9.60 -12.50 11.51
N ILE A 294 10.69 -12.29 10.78
CA ILE A 294 10.74 -12.47 9.32
C ILE A 294 10.58 -13.93 8.86
N ASP A 295 10.62 -14.88 9.76
CA ASP A 295 10.34 -16.31 9.55
C ASP A 295 9.01 -16.76 10.16
N ALA A 296 8.06 -15.82 10.30
CA ALA A 296 6.66 -16.07 10.66
C ALA A 296 6.45 -16.65 12.07
N ARG A 297 7.13 -16.09 13.09
CA ARG A 297 6.85 -16.34 14.51
C ARG A 297 6.40 -15.07 15.23
N LEU A 298 5.62 -15.25 16.28
CA LEU A 298 5.32 -14.20 17.26
C LEU A 298 5.94 -14.60 18.59
N ILE A 299 6.86 -13.78 19.11
CA ILE A 299 7.65 -14.09 20.29
C ILE A 299 7.31 -13.11 21.41
N ALA A 300 7.00 -13.61 22.60
CA ALA A 300 6.79 -12.80 23.79
C ALA A 300 8.06 -12.75 24.64
N ILE A 301 8.55 -11.54 24.92
CA ILE A 301 9.78 -11.25 25.62
C ILE A 301 9.44 -10.40 26.84
N ASP A 302 9.98 -10.74 27.99
CA ASP A 302 9.93 -9.92 29.20
C ASP A 302 10.68 -8.61 28.95
N ALA A 303 9.99 -7.49 29.05
CA ALA A 303 10.54 -6.18 28.71
C ALA A 303 11.68 -5.74 29.65
N ASP A 304 11.72 -6.25 30.88
CA ASP A 304 12.72 -5.87 31.89
C ASP A 304 14.02 -6.66 31.74
N THR A 305 13.93 -7.91 31.28
CA THR A 305 15.04 -8.85 31.34
C THR A 305 15.51 -9.37 29.99
N GLY A 306 14.70 -9.20 28.92
CA GLY A 306 14.96 -9.76 27.59
C GLY A 306 14.79 -11.27 27.49
N LYS A 307 14.25 -11.94 28.53
CA LYS A 307 14.00 -13.39 28.55
C LYS A 307 12.66 -13.71 27.91
N LEU A 308 12.52 -14.93 27.42
CA LEU A 308 11.22 -15.41 26.90
C LEU A 308 10.17 -15.50 28.00
N CYS A 309 8.94 -15.14 27.64
CA CYS A 309 7.76 -15.37 28.48
C CYS A 309 7.24 -16.79 28.20
N GLU A 310 7.79 -17.79 28.89
CA GLU A 310 7.58 -19.22 28.63
C GLU A 310 6.11 -19.67 28.67
N ASN A 311 5.24 -18.90 29.33
CA ASN A 311 3.82 -19.17 29.37
C ASN A 311 3.05 -18.71 28.10
N PHE A 312 3.74 -18.11 27.12
CA PHE A 312 3.16 -17.67 25.86
C PHE A 312 3.48 -18.68 24.76
N GLY A 313 2.43 -19.27 24.14
CA GLY A 313 2.61 -20.26 23.08
C GLY A 313 3.40 -21.48 23.55
N ASP A 314 4.34 -21.91 22.71
CA ASP A 314 5.31 -22.96 23.05
C ASP A 314 6.62 -22.31 23.50
N GLY A 315 6.86 -22.28 24.82
CA GLY A 315 8.09 -21.71 25.39
C GLY A 315 8.38 -20.25 25.01
N GLY A 316 7.36 -19.42 24.92
CA GLY A 316 7.47 -18.01 24.56
C GLY A 316 7.19 -17.69 23.09
N ILE A 317 6.79 -18.68 22.28
CA ILE A 317 6.72 -18.56 20.83
C ILE A 317 5.41 -19.10 20.28
N VAL A 318 4.77 -18.37 19.38
CA VAL A 318 3.66 -18.80 18.55
C VAL A 318 4.14 -18.96 17.12
N ASP A 319 3.94 -20.13 16.53
CA ASP A 319 4.18 -20.41 15.11
C ASP A 319 3.03 -19.84 14.26
N LEU A 320 3.33 -18.86 13.46
CA LEU A 320 2.36 -18.23 12.57
C LEU A 320 2.22 -18.94 11.20
N SER A 321 2.94 -20.02 10.97
CA SER A 321 2.76 -20.88 9.78
C SER A 321 1.57 -21.84 9.91
N VAL A 322 1.05 -22.03 11.11
CA VAL A 322 -0.10 -22.91 11.38
C VAL A 322 -1.32 -22.46 10.58
N GLY A 323 -1.92 -23.38 9.82
CA GLY A 323 -3.08 -23.14 8.96
C GLY A 323 -2.76 -22.44 7.62
N MET A 324 -1.50 -22.12 7.33
CA MET A 324 -1.10 -21.45 6.09
C MET A 324 -0.88 -22.41 4.91
N GLY A 325 -0.83 -23.72 5.15
CA GLY A 325 -0.45 -24.71 4.16
C GLY A 325 1.04 -24.65 3.82
N GLU A 326 1.42 -25.13 2.63
CA GLU A 326 2.80 -25.04 2.18
C GLU A 326 3.18 -23.60 1.88
N VAL A 327 4.21 -23.10 2.55
CA VAL A 327 4.75 -21.74 2.38
C VAL A 327 6.23 -21.83 2.04
N LYS A 328 6.60 -21.29 0.87
CA LYS A 328 8.02 -21.16 0.49
C LYS A 328 8.72 -20.16 1.40
N ALA A 329 10.00 -20.37 1.67
CA ALA A 329 10.81 -19.47 2.47
C ALA A 329 10.75 -18.02 1.94
N GLY A 330 10.41 -17.06 2.83
CA GLY A 330 10.26 -15.67 2.48
C GLY A 330 8.94 -15.28 1.79
N TYR A 331 7.98 -16.21 1.64
CA TYR A 331 6.68 -15.90 1.03
C TYR A 331 5.62 -15.47 2.04
N TYR A 332 5.82 -15.75 3.33
CA TYR A 332 5.01 -15.24 4.42
C TYR A 332 5.92 -14.76 5.55
N GLN A 333 5.77 -13.51 5.95
CA GLN A 333 6.66 -12.83 6.89
C GLN A 333 5.90 -11.86 7.76
N GLN A 334 6.38 -11.66 8.98
CA GLN A 334 5.89 -10.61 9.87
C GLN A 334 6.83 -9.40 9.79
N THR A 335 6.44 -8.39 9.04
CA THR A 335 7.24 -7.16 8.86
C THR A 335 6.67 -5.95 9.58
N SER A 336 5.39 -6.01 9.96
CA SER A 336 4.70 -4.94 10.68
C SER A 336 4.63 -5.18 12.18
N THR A 337 4.49 -4.08 12.91
CA THR A 337 4.35 -4.13 14.37
C THR A 337 3.04 -4.84 14.77
N PRO A 338 3.08 -5.76 15.75
CA PRO A 338 1.88 -6.32 16.35
C PRO A 338 1.07 -5.23 17.06
N LEU A 339 -0.23 -5.27 16.92
CA LEU A 339 -1.13 -4.38 17.66
C LEU A 339 -1.59 -5.05 18.94
N VAL A 340 -1.38 -4.42 20.08
CA VAL A 340 -2.00 -4.84 21.36
C VAL A 340 -3.33 -4.12 21.50
N ALA A 341 -4.42 -4.89 21.58
CA ALA A 341 -5.80 -4.41 21.71
C ALA A 341 -6.47 -5.10 22.92
N GLY A 342 -6.51 -4.41 24.06
CA GLY A 342 -6.96 -5.03 25.31
C GLY A 342 -6.10 -6.22 25.69
N ASN A 343 -6.71 -7.41 25.78
CA ASN A 343 -6.02 -8.65 26.16
C ASN A 343 -5.58 -9.52 24.98
N VAL A 344 -5.57 -8.97 23.77
CA VAL A 344 -5.09 -9.68 22.59
C VAL A 344 -3.97 -8.95 21.89
N VAL A 345 -3.04 -9.70 21.31
CA VAL A 345 -2.03 -9.22 20.37
C VAL A 345 -2.41 -9.66 18.97
N VAL A 346 -2.54 -8.70 18.05
CA VAL A 346 -3.05 -8.91 16.70
C VAL A 346 -1.91 -8.78 15.70
N VAL A 347 -1.83 -9.74 14.79
CA VAL A 347 -0.85 -9.77 13.72
C VAL A 347 -1.54 -9.97 12.37
N GLY A 348 -1.12 -9.21 11.39
CA GLY A 348 -1.36 -9.47 9.98
C GLY A 348 -0.21 -10.28 9.39
N GLY A 349 0.25 -9.92 8.20
CA GLY A 349 1.42 -10.51 7.60
C GLY A 349 1.64 -9.97 6.19
N ARG A 350 2.89 -9.88 5.80
CA ARG A 350 3.26 -9.69 4.40
C ARG A 350 3.25 -11.03 3.72
N VAL A 351 2.58 -11.14 2.60
CA VAL A 351 2.63 -12.32 1.71
C VAL A 351 3.40 -11.97 0.44
N ALA A 352 3.96 -12.97 -0.24
CA ALA A 352 4.46 -12.78 -1.59
C ALA A 352 3.29 -12.44 -2.51
N ASP A 353 3.56 -11.58 -3.48
CA ASP A 353 2.61 -11.09 -4.46
C ASP A 353 3.13 -11.32 -5.88
N ASN A 354 2.28 -11.28 -6.88
CA ASN A 354 2.63 -11.32 -8.31
C ASN A 354 3.39 -12.55 -8.83
N TYR A 355 3.52 -13.63 -8.08
CA TYR A 355 4.15 -14.88 -8.54
C TYR A 355 3.11 -15.92 -8.98
N SER A 356 2.01 -16.03 -8.24
CA SER A 356 0.93 -16.99 -8.54
C SER A 356 -0.40 -16.56 -7.90
N THR A 357 -1.50 -17.22 -8.28
CA THR A 357 -2.82 -17.08 -7.64
C THR A 357 -2.92 -17.86 -6.33
N GLY A 358 -1.98 -18.77 -6.07
CA GLY A 358 -1.93 -19.62 -4.88
C GLY A 358 -0.94 -19.12 -3.81
N GLU A 359 -0.72 -17.84 -3.70
CA GLU A 359 0.15 -17.24 -2.67
C GLU A 359 -0.39 -17.51 -1.25
N PRO A 360 0.44 -17.35 -0.19
CA PRO A 360 -0.02 -17.58 1.17
C PRO A 360 -1.28 -16.79 1.54
N PRO A 361 -2.07 -17.29 2.50
CA PRO A 361 -3.25 -16.58 3.01
C PRO A 361 -2.92 -15.22 3.63
N GLY A 362 -3.77 -14.22 3.40
CA GLY A 362 -3.67 -12.89 4.01
C GLY A 362 -4.34 -12.78 5.39
N VAL A 363 -4.53 -13.90 6.09
CA VAL A 363 -5.26 -14.00 7.37
C VAL A 363 -4.69 -13.07 8.44
N VAL A 364 -5.57 -12.38 9.17
CA VAL A 364 -5.25 -11.63 10.40
C VAL A 364 -5.64 -12.48 11.61
N ARG A 365 -4.77 -12.54 12.61
CA ARG A 365 -4.97 -13.38 13.79
C ARG A 365 -4.70 -12.62 15.07
N ALA A 366 -5.51 -12.89 16.09
CA ALA A 366 -5.35 -12.37 17.42
C ALA A 366 -5.04 -13.51 18.40
N PHE A 367 -4.09 -13.27 19.28
CA PHE A 367 -3.66 -14.21 20.30
C PHE A 367 -3.79 -13.57 21.69
N ASP A 368 -4.20 -14.34 22.68
CA ASP A 368 -4.23 -13.89 24.07
C ASP A 368 -2.82 -13.47 24.51
N VAL A 369 -2.69 -12.27 25.10
CA VAL A 369 -1.39 -11.68 25.45
C VAL A 369 -0.59 -12.46 26.48
N HIS A 370 -1.24 -13.28 27.31
CA HIS A 370 -0.60 -14.06 28.37
C HIS A 370 -0.22 -15.46 27.91
N THR A 371 -1.14 -16.12 27.20
CA THR A 371 -1.03 -17.54 26.87
C THR A 371 -0.61 -17.83 25.43
N GLY A 372 -0.69 -16.86 24.53
CA GLY A 372 -0.45 -17.07 23.10
C GLY A 372 -1.49 -17.97 22.42
N LYS A 373 -2.59 -18.30 23.08
CA LYS A 373 -3.69 -19.06 22.46
C LYS A 373 -4.40 -18.19 21.45
N LEU A 374 -4.75 -18.78 20.30
CA LEU A 374 -5.55 -18.10 19.28
C LEU A 374 -6.91 -17.71 19.88
N ALA A 375 -7.19 -16.41 19.90
CA ALA A 375 -8.48 -15.86 20.32
C ALA A 375 -9.45 -15.85 19.14
N TRP A 376 -9.01 -15.36 17.97
CA TRP A 376 -9.76 -15.37 16.73
C TRP A 376 -8.83 -15.24 15.52
N ALA A 377 -9.38 -15.62 14.35
CA ALA A 377 -8.81 -15.37 13.05
C ALA A 377 -9.83 -14.65 12.17
N TRP A 378 -9.38 -13.77 11.30
CA TRP A 378 -10.16 -13.22 10.20
C TRP A 378 -9.50 -13.61 8.89
N ASP A 379 -10.14 -14.53 8.16
CA ASP A 379 -9.74 -14.95 6.82
C ASP A 379 -10.56 -14.13 5.81
N PRO A 380 -9.94 -13.23 5.01
CA PRO A 380 -10.68 -12.43 4.04
C PRO A 380 -11.48 -13.23 3.02
N GLY A 381 -11.01 -14.41 2.64
CA GLY A 381 -11.68 -15.31 1.71
C GLY A 381 -12.72 -16.24 2.34
N ASN A 382 -12.74 -16.34 3.68
CA ASN A 382 -13.71 -17.12 4.44
C ASN A 382 -13.98 -16.50 5.83
N PRO A 383 -14.64 -15.33 5.91
CA PRO A 383 -14.85 -14.61 7.17
C PRO A 383 -15.65 -15.37 8.23
N ALA A 384 -16.29 -16.46 7.88
CA ALA A 384 -16.98 -17.33 8.83
C ALA A 384 -16.03 -18.22 9.64
N LEU A 385 -14.81 -18.43 9.15
CA LEU A 385 -13.77 -19.20 9.82
C LEU A 385 -13.01 -18.29 10.80
N THR A 386 -13.36 -18.38 12.10
CA THR A 386 -12.75 -17.56 13.14
C THR A 386 -11.70 -18.28 13.98
N GLY A 387 -11.40 -19.53 13.67
CA GLY A 387 -10.42 -20.36 14.35
C GLY A 387 -9.32 -20.86 13.41
N VAL A 388 -8.59 -21.90 13.83
CA VAL A 388 -7.65 -22.62 12.99
C VAL A 388 -8.46 -23.45 11.97
N PRO A 389 -8.04 -23.52 10.70
CA PRO A 389 -8.68 -24.40 9.72
C PRO A 389 -8.71 -25.86 10.19
N PRO A 390 -9.73 -26.64 9.82
CA PRO A 390 -9.75 -28.09 10.09
C PRO A 390 -8.50 -28.80 9.54
N GLU A 391 -8.18 -29.97 10.10
CA GLU A 391 -7.06 -30.78 9.63
C GLU A 391 -7.14 -31.04 8.11
N GLY A 392 -6.02 -30.86 7.42
CA GLY A 392 -5.93 -30.99 5.96
C GLY A 392 -6.46 -29.80 5.16
N GLN A 393 -6.95 -28.76 5.82
CA GLN A 393 -7.37 -27.50 5.21
C GLN A 393 -6.43 -26.34 5.58
N THR A 394 -6.54 -25.25 4.82
CA THR A 394 -5.77 -24.01 5.06
C THR A 394 -6.72 -22.83 5.13
N TYR A 395 -6.26 -21.70 5.66
CA TYR A 395 -6.86 -20.41 5.36
C TYR A 395 -6.86 -20.17 3.85
N THR A 396 -7.72 -19.26 3.38
CA THR A 396 -7.90 -19.02 1.94
C THR A 396 -6.66 -18.35 1.35
N ARG A 397 -6.09 -19.00 0.34
CA ARG A 397 -4.86 -18.54 -0.30
C ARG A 397 -5.12 -17.40 -1.29
N GLY A 398 -4.11 -16.54 -1.50
CA GLY A 398 -4.17 -15.45 -2.47
C GLY A 398 -5.03 -14.25 -2.04
N THR A 399 -5.54 -14.27 -0.80
CA THR A 399 -6.43 -13.23 -0.28
C THR A 399 -5.70 -11.96 0.12
N PRO A 400 -6.43 -10.81 0.23
CA PRO A 400 -5.88 -9.57 0.76
C PRO A 400 -5.19 -9.76 2.11
N ASN A 401 -4.08 -9.09 2.32
CA ASN A 401 -3.30 -9.18 3.55
C ASN A 401 -3.25 -7.85 4.30
N VAL A 402 -2.77 -7.85 5.54
CA VAL A 402 -2.51 -6.65 6.34
C VAL A 402 -1.03 -6.59 6.68
N TRP A 403 -0.26 -5.96 5.82
CA TRP A 403 1.19 -5.79 5.99
C TRP A 403 1.59 -4.45 6.61
N SER A 404 0.63 -3.54 6.79
CA SER A 404 0.80 -2.24 7.44
C SER A 404 0.37 -2.30 8.91
N ALA A 405 0.68 -1.24 9.68
CA ALA A 405 0.27 -1.14 11.07
C ALA A 405 -1.24 -0.90 11.18
N MET A 406 -1.86 -1.49 12.20
CA MET A 406 -3.28 -1.40 12.51
C MET A 406 -3.53 -0.38 13.61
N SER A 407 -4.79 0.08 13.77
CA SER A 407 -5.22 0.94 14.87
C SER A 407 -6.37 0.32 15.67
N TYR A 408 -6.51 0.71 16.94
CA TYR A 408 -7.52 0.20 17.85
C TYR A 408 -8.20 1.32 18.62
N ASP A 409 -9.53 1.31 18.60
CA ASP A 409 -10.38 2.15 19.46
C ASP A 409 -10.96 1.31 20.61
N ALA A 410 -10.48 1.57 21.82
CA ALA A 410 -10.91 0.84 23.00
C ALA A 410 -12.36 1.13 23.42
N LYS A 411 -12.90 2.31 23.07
CA LYS A 411 -14.30 2.68 23.40
C LYS A 411 -15.28 1.93 22.52
N LEU A 412 -14.95 1.80 21.23
CA LEU A 412 -15.78 1.11 20.25
C LEU A 412 -15.48 -0.40 20.20
N ASN A 413 -14.36 -0.82 20.82
CA ASN A 413 -13.80 -2.17 20.73
C ASN A 413 -13.57 -2.60 19.27
N LEU A 414 -13.08 -1.68 18.43
CA LEU A 414 -12.84 -1.90 16.99
C LEU A 414 -11.35 -1.81 16.65
N ILE A 415 -10.89 -2.78 15.86
CA ILE A 415 -9.59 -2.75 15.22
C ILE A 415 -9.80 -2.38 13.75
N TYR A 416 -8.98 -1.47 13.23
CA TYR A 416 -9.03 -1.00 11.85
C TYR A 416 -7.84 -1.56 11.08
N LEU A 417 -8.14 -2.38 10.09
CA LEU A 417 -7.21 -3.13 9.27
C LEU A 417 -7.05 -2.41 7.91
N PRO A 418 -5.87 -1.83 7.62
CA PRO A 418 -5.56 -1.31 6.29
C PRO A 418 -5.10 -2.48 5.40
N THR A 419 -5.99 -2.99 4.55
CA THR A 419 -5.69 -4.15 3.72
C THR A 419 -4.87 -3.78 2.49
N GLY A 420 -4.03 -4.69 2.08
CA GLY A 420 -3.41 -4.73 0.77
C GLY A 420 -4.31 -5.35 -0.28
N ASN A 421 -3.75 -5.61 -1.44
CA ASN A 421 -4.45 -6.21 -2.55
C ASN A 421 -4.52 -7.75 -2.43
N ALA A 422 -5.47 -8.38 -3.13
CA ALA A 422 -5.43 -9.82 -3.36
C ALA A 422 -4.39 -10.15 -4.44
N THR A 423 -3.76 -11.30 -4.33
CA THR A 423 -2.68 -11.69 -5.26
C THR A 423 -3.22 -12.47 -6.47
N PRO A 424 -2.68 -12.25 -7.67
CA PRO A 424 -1.65 -11.27 -8.07
C PRO A 424 -2.20 -9.84 -8.14
N ASP A 425 -1.38 -8.83 -7.73
CA ASP A 425 -1.83 -7.44 -7.65
C ASP A 425 -2.26 -6.85 -8.99
N PHE A 426 -1.57 -7.24 -10.07
CA PHE A 426 -1.77 -6.68 -11.41
C PHE A 426 -2.69 -7.51 -12.31
N PHE A 427 -3.34 -8.55 -11.76
CA PHE A 427 -4.24 -9.43 -12.51
C PHE A 427 -5.48 -9.78 -11.70
N GLY A 428 -6.65 -9.30 -12.15
CA GLY A 428 -7.92 -9.49 -11.45
C GLY A 428 -8.80 -10.63 -11.98
N GLY A 429 -8.33 -11.40 -12.98
CA GLY A 429 -9.18 -12.38 -13.69
C GLY A 429 -9.61 -13.60 -12.85
N GLU A 430 -9.01 -13.82 -11.70
CA GLU A 430 -9.32 -14.95 -10.80
C GLU A 430 -9.81 -14.49 -9.42
N ARG A 431 -10.04 -13.18 -9.24
CA ARG A 431 -10.54 -12.64 -7.97
C ARG A 431 -11.95 -13.09 -7.68
N THR A 432 -12.16 -13.53 -6.46
CA THR A 432 -13.49 -13.81 -5.92
C THR A 432 -14.20 -12.51 -5.53
N ALA A 433 -15.51 -12.60 -5.28
CA ALA A 433 -16.27 -11.46 -4.75
C ALA A 433 -15.76 -10.98 -3.37
N LEU A 434 -15.12 -11.87 -2.58
CA LEU A 434 -14.54 -11.50 -1.29
C LEU A 434 -13.17 -10.83 -1.46
N ASP A 435 -12.37 -11.24 -2.45
CA ASP A 435 -11.14 -10.55 -2.80
C ASP A 435 -11.45 -9.12 -3.26
N ASP A 436 -12.42 -8.94 -4.16
CA ASP A 436 -12.85 -7.62 -4.60
C ASP A 436 -13.43 -6.78 -3.44
N LYS A 437 -14.08 -7.42 -2.49
CA LYS A 437 -14.68 -6.73 -1.34
C LYS A 437 -13.65 -6.19 -0.36
N TYR A 438 -12.58 -6.93 -0.12
CA TYR A 438 -11.62 -6.63 0.96
C TYR A 438 -10.24 -6.19 0.49
N SER A 439 -9.96 -6.20 -0.84
CA SER A 439 -8.73 -5.61 -1.38
C SER A 439 -8.72 -4.11 -1.21
N SER A 440 -7.54 -3.56 -0.92
CA SER A 440 -7.27 -2.11 -0.84
C SER A 440 -8.36 -1.36 -0.06
N SER A 441 -8.69 -1.89 1.12
CA SER A 441 -9.85 -1.50 1.93
C SER A 441 -9.45 -1.18 3.36
N ILE A 442 -10.27 -0.36 4.03
CA ILE A 442 -10.29 -0.26 5.47
C ILE A 442 -11.35 -1.23 5.98
N VAL A 443 -10.95 -2.18 6.81
CA VAL A 443 -11.86 -3.17 7.40
C VAL A 443 -11.87 -3.00 8.91
N ALA A 444 -13.03 -2.69 9.49
CA ALA A 444 -13.19 -2.62 10.93
C ALA A 444 -13.70 -3.97 11.45
N VAL A 445 -12.95 -4.55 12.38
CA VAL A 445 -13.30 -5.81 13.04
C VAL A 445 -13.50 -5.59 14.54
N ASP A 446 -14.41 -6.34 15.12
CA ASP A 446 -14.60 -6.40 16.59
C ASP A 446 -13.35 -7.02 17.24
N ALA A 447 -12.75 -6.33 18.20
CA ALA A 447 -11.49 -6.76 18.82
C ALA A 447 -11.61 -8.05 19.63
N THR A 448 -12.81 -8.41 20.09
CA THR A 448 -13.07 -9.62 20.89
C THR A 448 -13.30 -10.84 19.99
N THR A 449 -13.94 -10.66 18.84
CA THR A 449 -14.46 -11.76 18.02
C THR A 449 -13.79 -11.89 16.66
N GLY A 450 -13.11 -10.85 16.16
CA GLY A 450 -12.57 -10.76 14.82
C GLY A 450 -13.63 -10.59 13.72
N GLN A 451 -14.90 -10.45 14.09
CA GLN A 451 -15.98 -10.28 13.12
C GLN A 451 -15.98 -8.90 12.49
N VAL A 452 -16.17 -8.83 11.17
CA VAL A 452 -16.24 -7.56 10.42
C VAL A 452 -17.50 -6.80 10.84
N ARG A 453 -17.33 -5.55 11.24
CA ARG A 453 -18.41 -4.61 11.56
C ARG A 453 -18.77 -3.75 10.36
N TRP A 454 -17.79 -3.26 9.65
CA TRP A 454 -17.92 -2.52 8.40
C TRP A 454 -16.62 -2.61 7.57
N HIS A 455 -16.71 -2.26 6.31
CA HIS A 455 -15.56 -2.08 5.43
C HIS A 455 -15.80 -0.90 4.48
N PHE A 456 -14.73 -0.28 4.05
CA PHE A 456 -14.74 0.77 3.04
C PHE A 456 -13.61 0.50 2.03
N GLN A 457 -13.97 0.29 0.79
CA GLN A 457 -13.01 0.02 -0.28
C GLN A 457 -12.50 1.34 -0.87
N THR A 458 -11.19 1.56 -0.84
CA THR A 458 -10.56 2.78 -1.36
C THR A 458 -10.28 2.71 -2.86
N THR A 459 -10.11 1.51 -3.38
CA THR A 459 -9.91 1.22 -4.81
C THR A 459 -10.69 -0.01 -5.20
N HIS A 460 -11.69 0.16 -6.08
CA HIS A 460 -12.49 -0.95 -6.59
C HIS A 460 -11.72 -1.72 -7.66
N HIS A 461 -11.71 -3.05 -7.55
CA HIS A 461 -11.01 -3.97 -8.47
C HIS A 461 -9.59 -3.50 -8.77
N ASP A 462 -8.79 -3.36 -7.72
CA ASP A 462 -7.44 -2.80 -7.78
C ASP A 462 -6.50 -3.69 -8.60
N LEU A 463 -6.01 -3.17 -9.72
CA LEU A 463 -5.03 -3.79 -10.62
C LEU A 463 -3.71 -3.03 -10.67
N TRP A 464 -3.46 -2.14 -9.71
CA TRP A 464 -2.33 -1.21 -9.69
C TRP A 464 -1.50 -1.31 -8.41
N ASP A 465 -1.87 -2.22 -7.49
CA ASP A 465 -1.22 -2.36 -6.18
C ASP A 465 -1.37 -1.07 -5.34
N PHE A 466 -2.59 -0.57 -5.23
CA PHE A 466 -2.92 0.62 -4.45
C PHE A 466 -3.22 0.34 -2.97
N ASP A 467 -2.59 -0.66 -2.41
CA ASP A 467 -2.64 -0.99 -0.99
C ASP A 467 -2.77 0.22 -0.07
N LEU A 468 -3.24 -0.03 1.14
CA LEU A 468 -3.20 0.93 2.23
C LEU A 468 -1.91 0.76 3.05
N PRO A 469 -0.87 1.59 2.78
CA PRO A 469 0.48 1.35 3.30
C PRO A 469 0.73 1.96 4.68
N SER A 470 -0.27 2.66 5.25
CA SER A 470 -0.11 3.44 6.47
C SER A 470 -1.11 3.03 7.54
N GLN A 471 -0.73 3.25 8.80
CA GLN A 471 -1.62 3.09 9.94
C GLN A 471 -2.81 4.05 9.84
N PRO A 472 -4.06 3.58 9.99
CA PRO A 472 -5.21 4.45 10.11
C PRO A 472 -5.07 5.37 11.33
N LEU A 473 -5.22 6.68 11.13
CA LEU A 473 -5.25 7.66 12.23
C LEU A 473 -6.67 7.78 12.77
N LEU A 474 -6.86 7.61 14.08
CA LEU A 474 -8.14 7.82 14.74
C LEU A 474 -8.13 9.18 15.46
N TYR A 475 -9.16 9.99 15.21
CA TYR A 475 -9.26 11.32 15.77
C TYR A 475 -10.71 11.70 16.10
N ASP A 476 -10.92 12.46 17.15
CA ASP A 476 -12.22 13.04 17.49
C ASP A 476 -12.29 14.46 16.92
N LEU A 477 -12.83 14.57 15.71
CA LEU A 477 -12.89 15.83 14.96
C LEU A 477 -13.92 16.77 15.61
N PRO A 478 -13.53 17.98 16.06
CA PRO A 478 -14.47 18.97 16.59
C PRO A 478 -15.54 19.34 15.54
N ASP A 479 -16.82 19.32 15.95
CA ASP A 479 -17.96 19.65 15.08
C ASP A 479 -18.28 21.17 15.03
N GLY A 480 -17.49 21.98 15.72
CA GLY A 480 -17.70 23.44 15.85
C GLY A 480 -18.89 23.84 16.72
N LYS A 481 -19.64 22.89 17.28
CA LYS A 481 -20.81 23.13 18.14
C LYS A 481 -20.61 22.63 19.57
N GLY A 482 -19.38 22.26 19.92
CA GLY A 482 -19.01 21.75 21.24
C GLY A 482 -19.01 20.21 21.35
N GLY A 483 -19.35 19.49 20.28
CA GLY A 483 -19.24 18.06 20.14
C GLY A 483 -18.06 17.64 19.27
N THR A 484 -17.95 16.31 19.04
CA THR A 484 -16.94 15.72 18.16
C THR A 484 -17.56 14.64 17.27
N THR A 485 -17.01 14.50 16.07
CA THR A 485 -17.27 13.36 15.19
C THR A 485 -16.10 12.39 15.27
N PRO A 486 -16.32 11.12 15.62
CA PRO A 486 -15.25 10.12 15.64
C PRO A 486 -14.84 9.79 14.21
N VAL A 487 -13.63 10.21 13.81
CA VAL A 487 -13.16 9.99 12.45
C VAL A 487 -11.97 9.04 12.41
N LEU A 488 -11.83 8.37 11.27
CA LEU A 488 -10.65 7.63 10.84
C LEU A 488 -10.10 8.31 9.59
N VAL A 489 -8.81 8.60 9.56
CA VAL A 489 -8.13 9.18 8.40
C VAL A 489 -7.13 8.16 7.85
N GLN A 490 -7.27 7.85 6.56
CA GLN A 490 -6.43 6.89 5.85
C GLN A 490 -5.80 7.51 4.61
N THR A 491 -4.49 7.35 4.46
CA THR A 491 -3.78 7.68 3.23
C THR A 491 -3.59 6.42 2.38
N SER A 492 -3.61 6.57 1.06
CA SER A 492 -3.42 5.46 0.11
C SER A 492 -2.20 5.67 -0.79
N LYS A 493 -1.74 4.61 -1.46
CA LYS A 493 -0.67 4.69 -2.48
C LYS A 493 -1.04 5.61 -3.66
N GLN A 494 -2.32 5.86 -3.89
CA GLN A 494 -2.80 6.82 -4.90
C GLN A 494 -2.52 8.28 -4.54
N GLY A 495 -2.08 8.57 -3.30
CA GLY A 495 -1.97 9.94 -2.78
C GLY A 495 -3.32 10.54 -2.36
N MET A 496 -4.34 9.71 -2.18
CA MET A 496 -5.65 10.12 -1.66
C MET A 496 -5.66 10.09 -0.13
N ILE A 497 -6.49 10.93 0.47
CA ILE A 497 -6.79 10.92 1.91
C ILE A 497 -8.28 10.67 2.05
N PHE A 498 -8.64 9.61 2.75
CA PHE A 498 -10.02 9.25 3.07
C PHE A 498 -10.29 9.60 4.52
N MET A 499 -11.41 10.28 4.77
CA MET A 499 -11.89 10.55 6.13
C MET A 499 -13.25 9.90 6.30
N LEU A 500 -13.33 8.91 7.19
CA LEU A 500 -14.53 8.13 7.45
C LEU A 500 -14.99 8.31 8.89
N ASN A 501 -16.27 8.18 9.13
CA ASN A 501 -16.79 7.94 10.49
C ASN A 501 -16.29 6.57 10.94
N ARG A 502 -15.52 6.50 12.05
CA ARG A 502 -14.89 5.25 12.47
C ARG A 502 -15.84 4.25 13.12
N GLU A 503 -17.06 4.68 13.49
CA GLU A 503 -18.11 3.76 13.98
C GLU A 503 -18.83 3.04 12.84
N THR A 504 -19.06 3.73 11.71
CA THR A 504 -19.94 3.26 10.64
C THR A 504 -19.22 2.95 9.34
N GLY A 505 -18.04 3.51 9.11
CA GLY A 505 -17.31 3.45 7.84
C GLY A 505 -17.83 4.42 6.76
N GLU A 506 -18.80 5.27 7.07
CA GLU A 506 -19.33 6.24 6.11
C GLU A 506 -18.35 7.39 5.87
N PRO A 507 -18.19 7.85 4.62
CA PRO A 507 -17.36 9.01 4.31
C PRO A 507 -17.82 10.27 5.02
N VAL A 508 -16.86 11.01 5.61
CA VAL A 508 -17.07 12.33 6.21
C VAL A 508 -16.53 13.41 5.27
N ALA A 509 -15.41 13.14 4.59
CA ALA A 509 -14.81 13.99 3.56
C ALA A 509 -13.87 13.18 2.65
#